data_aecd3f05f23d957da8fb4572223e999a
#
_entry.id   aecd3f05f23d957da8fb4572223e999a
#
_cell.length_a   1.000
_cell.length_b   1.000
_cell.length_c   1.000
_cell.angle_alpha   90.00
_cell.angle_beta   90.00
_cell.angle_gamma   90.00
#
_symmetry.space_group_name_H-M   'P 1'
#
loop_
_entity.id
_entity.type
_entity.pdbx_description
1 polymer ?
#
loop_
_entity_poly.entity_id
_entity_poly.type
_entity_poly.pdbx_seq_one_letter_code
_entity_poly.pdbx_strand_id
1 'polypeptide(L)'
;LMSTDPVALDSVFSRLVYLKPEMVPTNYHGEKMGLGTWKEEEITLLTPDGEISMAEAVKKYGNPDFNVDRTEVRNNIWTRMAGALNIFQKKPYIEADKCVRCGICVQSCPVPGKAVDFRKGKDKPPVYDYKKCIRCFCCQEMCPKKAIKVK
;
A
#
# COMPACT_ATOMS: atom_id res chain seq x y z
N LEU A 1 -16.72 -8.04 10.78
CA LEU A 1 -17.32 -7.00 9.95
C LEU A 1 -17.63 -7.54 8.56
N MET A 2 -18.72 -7.08 7.96
CA MET A 2 -19.14 -7.43 6.61
C MET A 2 -19.84 -6.23 5.98
N SER A 3 -19.53 -5.91 4.74
CA SER A 3 -20.14 -4.80 4.00
C SER A 3 -20.03 -5.06 2.50
N THR A 4 -20.95 -4.50 1.72
CA THR A 4 -20.83 -4.41 0.25
C THR A 4 -19.99 -3.20 -0.19
N ASP A 5 -19.79 -2.25 0.73
CA ASP A 5 -18.92 -1.07 0.55
C ASP A 5 -17.55 -1.34 1.23
N PRO A 6 -16.47 -1.54 0.45
CA PRO A 6 -15.15 -1.84 1.01
C PRO A 6 -14.56 -0.63 1.76
N VAL A 7 -14.88 0.59 1.35
CA VAL A 7 -14.37 1.81 1.99
C VAL A 7 -15.04 2.02 3.34
N ALA A 8 -16.36 1.79 3.43
CA ALA A 8 -17.10 1.82 4.68
C ALA A 8 -16.58 0.75 5.67
N LEU A 9 -16.27 -0.46 5.17
CA LEU A 9 -15.70 -1.54 5.99
C LEU A 9 -14.37 -1.11 6.63
N ASP A 10 -13.45 -0.59 5.83
CA ASP A 10 -12.13 -0.12 6.28
C ASP A 10 -12.26 1.07 7.23
N SER A 11 -13.21 1.98 6.97
CA SER A 11 -13.50 3.12 7.82
C SER A 11 -14.00 2.71 9.21
N VAL A 12 -14.93 1.77 9.27
CA VAL A 12 -15.45 1.22 10.54
C VAL A 12 -14.34 0.49 11.29
N PHE A 13 -13.58 -0.37 10.62
CA PHE A 13 -12.46 -1.07 11.24
C PHE A 13 -11.43 -0.10 11.82
N SER A 14 -11.08 0.95 11.07
CA SER A 14 -10.14 1.98 11.54
C SER A 14 -10.61 2.60 12.86
N ARG A 15 -11.89 2.97 12.97
CA ARG A 15 -12.45 3.52 14.20
C ARG A 15 -12.43 2.52 15.36
N LEU A 16 -12.71 1.25 15.10
CA LEU A 16 -12.67 0.19 16.13
C LEU A 16 -11.26 -0.01 16.70
N VAL A 17 -10.22 0.27 15.95
CA VAL A 17 -8.83 0.21 16.42
C VAL A 17 -8.27 1.58 16.82
N TYR A 18 -9.14 2.58 17.01
CA TYR A 18 -8.79 3.96 17.40
C TYR A 18 -7.81 4.63 16.43
N LEU A 19 -7.88 4.26 15.15
CA LEU A 19 -7.19 4.93 14.05
C LEU A 19 -8.19 5.86 13.34
N LYS A 20 -7.77 7.10 13.06
CA LYS A 20 -8.60 8.03 12.28
C LYS A 20 -8.71 7.53 10.83
N PRO A 21 -9.91 7.39 10.25
CA PRO A 21 -10.07 6.90 8.87
C PRO A 21 -9.33 7.75 7.83
N GLU A 22 -9.15 9.05 8.11
CA GLU A 22 -8.41 9.99 7.25
C GLU A 22 -6.92 9.64 7.13
N MET A 23 -6.37 8.92 8.11
CA MET A 23 -4.97 8.45 8.11
C MET A 23 -4.76 7.24 7.18
N VAL A 24 -5.85 6.64 6.69
CA VAL A 24 -5.82 5.48 5.80
C VAL A 24 -5.97 5.96 4.36
N PRO A 25 -4.89 6.03 3.56
CA PRO A 25 -4.94 6.61 2.21
C PRO A 25 -5.93 5.90 1.28
N THR A 26 -6.19 4.61 1.49
CA THR A 26 -7.15 3.84 0.70
C THR A 26 -8.58 4.32 0.87
N ASN A 27 -8.97 4.83 2.05
CA ASN A 27 -10.29 5.38 2.29
C ASN A 27 -10.54 6.62 1.42
N TYR A 28 -9.61 7.59 1.46
CA TYR A 28 -9.71 8.81 0.66
C TYR A 28 -9.72 8.51 -0.84
N HIS A 29 -8.79 7.68 -1.31
CA HIS A 29 -8.73 7.35 -2.73
C HIS A 29 -9.88 6.46 -3.17
N GLY A 30 -10.37 5.56 -2.34
CA GLY A 30 -11.51 4.70 -2.61
C GLY A 30 -12.80 5.52 -2.80
N GLU A 31 -13.06 6.47 -1.91
CA GLU A 31 -14.21 7.39 -2.05
C GLU A 31 -14.09 8.23 -3.33
N LYS A 32 -12.91 8.79 -3.60
CA LYS A 32 -12.66 9.58 -4.81
C LYS A 32 -12.85 8.77 -6.11
N MET A 33 -12.65 7.47 -6.07
CA MET A 33 -12.90 6.55 -7.18
C MET A 33 -14.34 6.05 -7.25
N GLY A 34 -15.20 6.43 -6.31
CA GLY A 34 -16.59 6.02 -6.24
C GLY A 34 -16.79 4.56 -5.80
N LEU A 35 -15.84 4.00 -5.05
CA LEU A 35 -15.89 2.61 -4.55
C LEU A 35 -16.68 2.48 -3.26
N GLY A 36 -17.00 3.60 -2.58
CA GLY A 36 -17.74 3.64 -1.34
C GLY A 36 -17.49 4.93 -0.56
N THR A 37 -17.90 4.96 0.70
CA THR A 37 -17.75 6.14 1.58
C THR A 37 -17.03 5.80 2.88
N TRP A 38 -16.22 6.73 3.40
CA TRP A 38 -15.61 6.63 4.73
C TRP A 38 -16.25 7.55 5.76
N LYS A 39 -17.26 8.33 5.35
CA LYS A 39 -17.96 9.29 6.20
C LYS A 39 -18.93 8.58 7.13
N GLU A 40 -18.85 8.92 8.41
CA GLU A 40 -19.63 8.27 9.44
C GLU A 40 -21.14 8.43 9.23
N GLU A 41 -21.55 9.61 8.81
CA GLU A 41 -22.96 9.98 8.56
C GLU A 41 -23.61 9.20 7.40
N GLU A 42 -22.80 8.59 6.54
CA GLU A 42 -23.26 7.78 5.41
C GLU A 42 -23.18 6.26 5.69
N ILE A 43 -22.74 5.87 6.90
CA ILE A 43 -22.53 4.46 7.28
C ILE A 43 -23.54 4.05 8.35
N THR A 44 -24.35 3.05 8.05
CA THR A 44 -25.25 2.41 9.03
C THR A 44 -24.65 1.12 9.54
N LEU A 45 -24.56 0.97 10.86
CA LEU A 45 -24.06 -0.24 11.52
C LEU A 45 -25.22 -1.11 12.03
N LEU A 46 -25.23 -2.35 11.55
CA LEU A 46 -26.24 -3.35 11.94
C LEU A 46 -25.60 -4.44 12.79
N THR A 47 -26.27 -4.81 13.86
CA THR A 47 -25.96 -5.97 14.71
C THR A 47 -27.15 -6.91 14.72
N PRO A 48 -27.03 -8.15 15.24
CA PRO A 48 -28.19 -9.04 15.45
C PRO A 48 -29.29 -8.42 16.29
N ASP A 49 -28.93 -7.49 17.19
CA ASP A 49 -29.86 -6.84 18.12
C ASP A 49 -30.49 -5.54 17.52
N GLY A 50 -30.10 -5.17 16.30
CA GLY A 50 -30.56 -3.97 15.61
C GLY A 50 -29.45 -3.00 15.23
N GLU A 51 -29.85 -1.78 14.87
CA GLU A 51 -28.93 -0.71 14.50
C GLU A 51 -28.23 -0.12 15.74
N ILE A 52 -26.92 0.17 15.62
CA ILE A 52 -26.14 0.83 16.66
C ILE A 52 -25.39 2.03 16.10
N SER A 53 -25.11 3.00 16.95
CA SER A 53 -24.27 4.15 16.59
C SER A 53 -22.79 3.75 16.50
N MET A 54 -22.00 4.53 15.76
CA MET A 54 -20.55 4.33 15.67
C MET A 54 -19.88 4.41 17.06
N ALA A 55 -20.31 5.36 17.90
CA ALA A 55 -19.77 5.52 19.25
C ALA A 55 -20.06 4.28 20.14
N GLU A 56 -21.24 3.71 20.04
CA GLU A 56 -21.58 2.45 20.75
C GLU A 56 -20.77 1.27 20.21
N ALA A 57 -20.60 1.17 18.90
CA ALA A 57 -19.78 0.13 18.27
C ALA A 57 -18.34 0.22 18.75
N VAL A 58 -17.72 1.41 18.76
CA VAL A 58 -16.36 1.62 19.26
C VAL A 58 -16.26 1.29 20.74
N LYS A 59 -17.24 1.68 21.57
CA LYS A 59 -17.26 1.34 22.99
C LYS A 59 -17.38 -0.15 23.24
N LYS A 60 -18.21 -0.87 22.47
CA LYS A 60 -18.52 -2.29 22.66
C LYS A 60 -17.45 -3.21 22.04
N TYR A 61 -16.94 -2.87 20.87
CA TYR A 61 -16.08 -3.73 20.05
C TYR A 61 -14.70 -3.14 19.78
N GLY A 62 -14.41 -1.93 20.24
CA GLY A 62 -13.13 -1.26 20.03
C GLY A 62 -11.98 -1.97 20.73
N ASN A 63 -10.81 -1.97 20.09
CA ASN A 63 -9.57 -2.52 20.64
C ASN A 63 -8.46 -1.47 20.61
N PRO A 64 -8.19 -0.77 21.73
CA PRO A 64 -7.12 0.22 21.81
C PRO A 64 -5.71 -0.39 21.74
N ASP A 65 -5.58 -1.67 22.12
CA ASP A 65 -4.30 -2.38 22.15
C ASP A 65 -3.91 -2.98 20.79
N PHE A 66 -4.75 -2.79 19.77
CA PHE A 66 -4.43 -3.23 18.42
C PHE A 66 -3.15 -2.53 17.91
N ASN A 67 -2.18 -3.33 17.46
CA ASN A 67 -0.87 -2.82 17.06
C ASN A 67 -0.94 -2.10 15.70
N VAL A 68 -1.23 -0.82 15.73
CA VAL A 68 -1.26 0.07 14.56
C VAL A 68 -0.59 1.40 14.91
N ASP A 69 0.13 1.97 13.95
CA ASP A 69 0.72 3.30 14.11
C ASP A 69 -0.38 4.37 13.98
N ARG A 70 -0.64 5.07 15.10
CA ARG A 70 -1.63 6.17 15.20
C ARG A 70 -0.98 7.55 15.12
N THR A 71 0.32 7.61 14.82
CA THR A 71 1.03 8.88 14.70
C THR A 71 0.63 9.61 13.42
N GLU A 72 0.10 10.80 13.56
CA GLU A 72 -0.13 11.67 12.40
C GLU A 72 1.21 12.03 11.77
N VAL A 73 1.38 11.70 10.50
CA VAL A 73 2.55 12.12 9.72
C VAL A 73 2.48 13.66 9.58
N ARG A 74 3.05 14.37 10.55
CA ARG A 74 3.24 15.81 10.40
C ARG A 74 4.20 16.02 9.24
N ASN A 75 3.72 16.70 8.20
CA ASN A 75 4.56 17.22 7.11
C ASN A 75 5.53 18.26 7.66
N ASN A 76 6.54 17.79 8.38
CA ASN A 76 7.62 18.60 8.90
C ASN A 76 8.69 18.73 7.80
N ILE A 77 9.40 19.87 7.83
CA ILE A 77 10.56 20.12 6.96
C ILE A 77 11.57 18.96 7.04
N TRP A 78 11.67 18.30 8.18
CA TRP A 78 12.48 17.11 8.44
C TRP A 78 12.01 15.87 7.65
N THR A 79 10.69 15.65 7.49
CA THR A 79 10.18 14.55 6.67
C THR A 79 10.41 14.78 5.19
N ARG A 80 10.40 16.03 4.74
CA ARG A 80 10.78 16.42 3.36
C ARG A 80 12.28 16.25 3.13
N MET A 81 13.12 16.58 4.10
CA MET A 81 14.56 16.34 4.04
C MET A 81 14.91 14.85 4.14
N ALA A 82 14.21 14.08 4.97
CA ALA A 82 14.35 12.62 5.05
C ALA A 82 13.98 11.94 3.71
N GLY A 83 13.01 12.50 2.96
CA GLY A 83 12.70 12.06 1.59
C GLY A 83 13.86 12.27 0.60
N ALA A 84 14.74 13.24 0.84
CA ALA A 84 15.96 13.44 0.06
C ALA A 84 17.05 12.39 0.37
N LEU A 85 16.98 11.74 1.56
CA LEU A 85 17.86 10.63 1.94
C LEU A 85 17.42 9.28 1.36
N ASN A 86 16.82 9.29 0.17
CA ASN A 86 16.42 8.11 -0.60
C ASN A 86 17.59 7.12 -0.90
N ILE A 87 18.80 7.50 -0.53
CA ILE A 87 20.02 6.72 -0.71
C ILE A 87 20.00 5.44 0.16
N PHE A 88 19.35 5.49 1.33
CA PHE A 88 19.27 4.38 2.29
C PHE A 88 18.03 3.49 2.09
N GLN A 89 17.13 3.82 1.17
CA GLN A 89 15.95 2.99 0.95
C GLN A 89 16.33 1.71 0.21
N LYS A 90 15.78 0.60 0.68
CA LYS A 90 15.95 -0.72 0.06
C LYS A 90 15.58 -0.68 -1.42
N LYS A 91 16.44 -1.25 -2.28
CA LYS A 91 16.29 -1.23 -3.74
C LYS A 91 16.34 -2.66 -4.29
N PRO A 92 15.46 -3.02 -5.23
CA PRO A 92 15.57 -4.30 -5.93
C PRO A 92 16.77 -4.27 -6.88
N TYR A 93 17.52 -5.38 -6.96
CA TYR A 93 18.59 -5.57 -7.96
C TYR A 93 18.50 -6.97 -8.53
N ILE A 94 19.08 -7.19 -9.72
CA ILE A 94 19.07 -8.48 -10.43
C ILE A 94 20.43 -9.14 -10.29
N GLU A 95 20.44 -10.39 -9.79
CA GLU A 95 21.60 -11.27 -9.83
C GLU A 95 21.72 -11.82 -11.27
N ALA A 96 22.73 -11.37 -11.99
CA ALA A 96 22.87 -11.65 -13.41
C ALA A 96 23.06 -13.14 -13.73
N ASP A 97 23.75 -13.86 -12.86
CA ASP A 97 24.01 -15.30 -12.91
C ASP A 97 22.73 -16.15 -12.79
N LYS A 98 21.73 -15.68 -12.05
CA LYS A 98 20.44 -16.35 -11.87
C LYS A 98 19.37 -15.91 -12.86
N CYS A 99 19.63 -14.82 -13.60
CA CYS A 99 18.65 -14.21 -14.48
C CYS A 99 18.56 -14.94 -15.83
N VAL A 100 17.43 -15.59 -16.09
CA VAL A 100 17.13 -16.26 -17.38
C VAL A 100 16.53 -15.33 -18.43
N ARG A 101 16.45 -14.04 -18.16
CA ARG A 101 16.01 -13.00 -19.11
C ARG A 101 14.57 -13.20 -19.65
N CYS A 102 13.69 -13.83 -18.88
CA CYS A 102 12.31 -14.16 -19.29
C CYS A 102 11.40 -12.92 -19.46
N GLY A 103 11.78 -11.75 -18.93
CA GLY A 103 11.00 -10.51 -19.06
C GLY A 103 9.81 -10.36 -18.12
N ILE A 104 9.47 -11.34 -17.28
CA ILE A 104 8.33 -11.27 -16.35
C ILE A 104 8.42 -10.04 -15.45
N CYS A 105 9.61 -9.71 -14.93
CA CYS A 105 9.80 -8.52 -14.10
C CYS A 105 9.49 -7.20 -14.83
N VAL A 106 9.71 -7.16 -16.15
CA VAL A 106 9.34 -6.00 -16.99
C VAL A 106 7.82 -5.92 -17.13
N GLN A 107 7.17 -7.04 -17.43
CA GLN A 107 5.70 -7.10 -17.58
C GLN A 107 5.00 -6.74 -16.26
N SER A 108 5.48 -7.28 -15.14
CA SER A 108 4.89 -7.06 -13.80
C SER A 108 5.16 -5.66 -13.23
N CYS A 109 5.97 -4.83 -13.88
CA CYS A 109 6.22 -3.48 -13.39
C CYS A 109 4.99 -2.59 -13.62
N PRO A 110 4.34 -2.05 -12.56
CA PRO A 110 3.14 -1.23 -12.68
C PRO A 110 3.43 0.20 -13.16
N VAL A 111 4.72 0.61 -13.12
CA VAL A 111 5.10 1.99 -13.44
C VAL A 111 4.94 2.27 -14.94
N PRO A 112 4.23 3.33 -15.35
CA PRO A 112 4.18 3.77 -16.73
C PRO A 112 5.58 3.98 -17.31
N GLY A 113 5.86 3.41 -18.49
CA GLY A 113 7.19 3.45 -19.11
C GLY A 113 8.24 2.58 -18.38
N LYS A 114 7.78 1.63 -17.56
CA LYS A 114 8.56 0.60 -16.87
C LYS A 114 9.83 1.10 -16.17
N ALA A 115 9.92 0.86 -14.87
CA ALA A 115 11.12 1.17 -14.08
C ALA A 115 12.21 0.10 -14.22
N VAL A 116 11.89 -1.09 -14.72
CA VAL A 116 12.83 -2.16 -15.07
C VAL A 116 12.59 -2.57 -16.52
N ASP A 117 13.65 -2.64 -17.32
CA ASP A 117 13.52 -2.94 -18.74
C ASP A 117 14.88 -3.40 -19.36
N PHE A 118 14.81 -4.02 -20.56
CA PHE A 118 15.93 -4.48 -21.36
C PHE A 118 16.62 -3.33 -22.13
N ARG A 119 17.08 -2.31 -21.40
CA ARG A 119 17.71 -1.12 -22.01
C ARG A 119 19.07 -1.37 -22.66
N LYS A 120 19.71 -2.51 -22.36
CA LYS A 120 21.03 -2.92 -22.89
C LYS A 120 20.94 -4.12 -23.83
N GLY A 121 19.75 -4.38 -24.40
CA GLY A 121 19.49 -5.54 -25.24
C GLY A 121 18.93 -6.73 -24.46
N LYS A 122 18.24 -7.65 -25.16
CA LYS A 122 17.62 -8.83 -24.57
C LYS A 122 18.63 -9.95 -24.24
N ASP A 123 19.84 -9.84 -24.73
CA ASP A 123 20.98 -10.70 -24.42
C ASP A 123 21.53 -10.47 -22.99
N LYS A 124 21.19 -9.35 -22.36
CA LYS A 124 21.60 -8.98 -21.00
C LYS A 124 20.40 -8.91 -20.07
N PRO A 125 20.62 -9.08 -18.73
CA PRO A 125 19.55 -8.89 -17.75
C PRO A 125 18.93 -7.49 -17.84
N PRO A 126 17.62 -7.35 -17.53
CA PRO A 126 16.98 -6.05 -17.43
C PRO A 126 17.69 -5.16 -16.40
N VAL A 127 17.63 -3.86 -16.59
CA VAL A 127 18.22 -2.87 -15.68
C VAL A 127 17.15 -1.97 -15.09
N TYR A 128 17.38 -1.52 -13.85
CA TYR A 128 16.47 -0.61 -13.15
C TYR A 128 16.77 0.85 -13.44
N ASP A 129 15.71 1.63 -13.60
CA ASP A 129 15.71 3.06 -13.42
C ASP A 129 15.18 3.39 -12.02
N TYR A 130 16.07 3.59 -11.08
CA TYR A 130 15.68 3.84 -9.69
C TYR A 130 15.01 5.21 -9.48
N LYS A 131 15.08 6.13 -10.46
CA LYS A 131 14.33 7.39 -10.40
C LYS A 131 12.83 7.17 -10.63
N LYS A 132 12.49 6.15 -11.44
CA LYS A 132 11.10 5.76 -11.73
C LYS A 132 10.58 4.68 -10.77
N CYS A 133 11.49 3.91 -10.15
CA CYS A 133 11.11 2.75 -9.33
C CYS A 133 10.42 3.17 -8.05
N ILE A 134 9.14 2.82 -7.90
CA ILE A 134 8.34 3.05 -6.69
C ILE A 134 8.58 2.03 -5.57
N ARG A 135 9.49 1.08 -5.78
CA ARG A 135 9.89 0.05 -4.81
C ARG A 135 8.72 -0.83 -4.31
N CYS A 136 7.77 -1.14 -5.19
CA CYS A 136 6.65 -2.03 -4.89
C CYS A 136 7.06 -3.51 -4.79
N PHE A 137 8.27 -3.87 -5.26
CA PHE A 137 8.84 -5.22 -5.27
C PHE A 137 8.06 -6.29 -6.07
N CYS A 138 7.00 -5.95 -6.79
CA CYS A 138 6.25 -6.89 -7.64
C CYS A 138 7.17 -7.68 -8.58
N CYS A 139 8.23 -7.05 -9.11
CA CYS A 139 9.22 -7.72 -9.96
C CYS A 139 10.00 -8.82 -9.22
N GLN A 140 10.21 -8.69 -7.91
CA GLN A 140 10.85 -9.69 -7.06
C GLN A 140 9.93 -10.88 -6.82
N GLU A 141 8.68 -10.61 -6.42
CA GLU A 141 7.68 -11.63 -6.14
C GLU A 141 7.38 -12.48 -7.39
N MET A 142 7.28 -11.84 -8.54
CA MET A 142 6.96 -12.49 -9.81
C MET A 142 8.16 -13.19 -10.47
N CYS A 143 9.38 -13.10 -9.91
CA CYS A 143 10.56 -13.69 -10.51
C CYS A 143 10.63 -15.21 -10.30
N PRO A 144 10.43 -16.07 -11.32
CA PRO A 144 10.38 -17.52 -11.15
C PRO A 144 11.72 -18.13 -10.75
N LYS A 145 12.83 -17.43 -11.04
CA LYS A 145 14.20 -17.85 -10.67
C LYS A 145 14.71 -17.19 -9.41
N LYS A 146 13.87 -16.38 -8.71
CA LYS A 146 14.26 -15.63 -7.51
C LYS A 146 15.57 -14.86 -7.69
N ALA A 147 15.84 -14.41 -8.93
CA ALA A 147 17.04 -13.67 -9.32
C ALA A 147 17.00 -12.20 -8.89
N ILE A 148 15.90 -11.73 -8.32
CA ILE A 148 15.78 -10.35 -7.84
C ILE A 148 15.88 -10.34 -6.33
N LYS A 149 16.81 -9.56 -5.82
CA LYS A 149 17.08 -9.38 -4.39
C LYS A 149 16.88 -7.91 -4.01
N VAL A 150 16.81 -7.66 -2.71
CA VAL A 150 16.65 -6.32 -2.13
C VAL A 150 17.89 -6.02 -1.27
N LYS A 151 18.46 -4.86 -1.46
CA LYS A 151 19.59 -4.36 -0.65
C LYS A 151 19.31 -2.95 -0.14
#